data_d8ce89718ccefbb1959e3e55d5b6a7ff
#
_entry.id   d8ce89718ccefbb1959e3e55d5b6a7ff
#
_cell.length_a   1.000
_cell.length_b   1.000
_cell.length_c   1.000
_cell.angle_alpha   90.00
_cell.angle_beta   90.00
_cell.angle_gamma   90.00
#
_symmetry.space_group_name_H-M   'P 1'
#
loop_
_entity.id
_entity.type
_entity.pdbx_description
1 polymer ?
#
loop_
_entity_poly.entity_id
_entity_poly.type
_entity_poly.pdbx_seq_one_letter_code
_entity_poly.pdbx_strand_id
1 'polypeptide(L)'
;MKKKKTYLRELRDKKVFERYLFWTEQHRMRFDDVLRRLSEKEFFLTEDYIIAIIKKEKARSEAEGLDIPRQRYLNFRLRYYR
;
A
#
# COMPACT_ATOMS: atom_id res chain seq x y z
N MET A 1 13.35 11.86 -20.70
CA MET A 1 12.90 12.01 -19.55
C MET A 1 12.47 10.76 -18.83
N LYS A 2 13.36 9.80 -18.91
CA LYS A 2 13.13 8.53 -18.24
C LYS A 2 13.00 8.69 -16.75
N LYS A 3 13.79 9.62 -16.18
CA LYS A 3 13.73 9.86 -14.74
C LYS A 3 12.36 10.35 -14.30
N LYS A 4 11.71 11.15 -15.13
CA LYS A 4 10.42 11.70 -14.80
C LYS A 4 9.36 10.60 -14.71
N LYS A 5 9.39 9.65 -15.65
CA LYS A 5 8.45 8.54 -15.62
C LYS A 5 8.64 7.68 -14.38
N THR A 6 9.91 7.39 -14.06
CA THR A 6 10.21 6.58 -12.87
C THR A 6 9.75 7.27 -11.61
N TYR A 7 9.99 8.56 -11.52
CA TYR A 7 9.60 9.35 -10.37
C TYR A 7 8.07 9.33 -10.17
N LEU A 8 7.33 9.51 -11.26
CA LEU A 8 5.88 9.49 -11.17
C LEU A 8 5.35 8.13 -10.76
N ARG A 9 5.98 7.07 -11.24
CA ARG A 9 5.59 5.73 -10.84
C ARG A 9 5.85 5.50 -9.36
N GLU A 10 6.97 5.99 -8.87
CA GLU A 10 7.29 5.86 -7.45
C GLU A 10 6.30 6.63 -6.60
N LEU A 11 5.91 7.81 -7.02
CA LEU A 11 4.92 8.58 -6.31
C LEU A 11 3.58 7.86 -6.28
N ARG A 12 3.18 7.29 -7.40
CA ARG A 12 1.95 6.52 -7.47
C ARG A 12 2.00 5.34 -6.51
N ASP A 13 3.11 4.62 -6.53
CA ASP A 13 3.24 3.43 -5.69
C ASP A 13 3.18 3.80 -4.21
N LYS A 14 3.83 4.88 -3.84
CA LYS A 14 3.76 5.37 -2.46
C LYS A 14 2.33 5.74 -2.08
N LYS A 15 1.62 6.37 -3.00
CA LYS A 15 0.25 6.77 -2.75
C LYS A 15 -0.65 5.55 -2.58
N VAL A 16 -0.44 4.52 -3.39
CA VAL A 16 -1.20 3.28 -3.25
C VAL A 16 -1.01 2.71 -1.85
N PHE A 17 0.22 2.65 -1.39
CA PHE A 17 0.51 2.10 -0.08
C PHE A 17 -0.10 2.96 1.02
N GLU A 18 0.00 4.28 0.90
CA GLU A 18 -0.60 5.22 1.83
C GLU A 18 -2.10 5.01 1.96
N ARG A 19 -2.77 4.91 0.81
CA ARG A 19 -4.22 4.72 0.81
C ARG A 19 -4.59 3.36 1.36
N TYR A 20 -3.78 2.36 1.07
CA TYR A 20 -3.99 1.03 1.62
C TYR A 20 -3.97 1.06 3.15
N LEU A 21 -2.96 1.71 3.72
CA LEU A 21 -2.88 1.84 5.17
C LEU A 21 -4.03 2.66 5.72
N PHE A 22 -4.41 3.70 5.03
CA PHE A 22 -5.54 4.53 5.43
C PHE A 22 -6.81 3.70 5.59
N TRP A 23 -7.13 2.93 4.57
CA TRP A 23 -8.36 2.13 4.61
C TRP A 23 -8.29 0.99 5.62
N THR A 24 -7.13 0.36 5.74
CA THR A 24 -7.02 -0.77 6.67
C THR A 24 -6.90 -0.31 8.12
N GLU A 25 -6.14 0.75 8.38
CA GLU A 25 -5.88 1.18 9.75
C GLU A 25 -6.97 2.09 10.29
N GLN A 26 -7.40 3.04 9.51
CA GLN A 26 -8.36 4.02 10.02
C GLN A 26 -9.79 3.58 9.83
N HIS A 27 -10.09 2.94 8.72
CA HIS A 27 -11.45 2.51 8.42
C HIS A 27 -11.67 1.03 8.68
N ARG A 28 -10.62 0.33 9.03
CA ARG A 28 -10.67 -1.09 9.39
C ARG A 28 -11.36 -1.94 8.33
N MET A 29 -11.14 -1.61 7.10
CA MET A 29 -11.70 -2.37 6.00
C MET A 29 -10.94 -3.68 5.82
N ARG A 30 -11.64 -4.67 5.34
CA ARG A 30 -11.03 -5.96 5.06
C ARG A 30 -10.08 -5.82 3.87
N PHE A 31 -9.08 -6.68 3.84
CA PHE A 31 -8.07 -6.67 2.80
C PHE A 31 -8.70 -6.72 1.41
N ASP A 32 -9.64 -7.64 1.21
CA ASP A 32 -10.30 -7.80 -0.09
C ASP A 32 -11.05 -6.54 -0.50
N ASP A 33 -11.72 -5.92 0.45
CA ASP A 33 -12.48 -4.71 0.18
C ASP A 33 -11.58 -3.55 -0.17
N VAL A 34 -10.44 -3.45 0.51
CA VAL A 34 -9.47 -2.40 0.23
C VAL A 34 -8.90 -2.57 -1.18
N LEU A 35 -8.53 -3.80 -1.54
CA LEU A 35 -8.00 -4.07 -2.87
C LEU A 35 -9.01 -3.68 -3.95
N ARG A 36 -10.26 -4.04 -3.74
CA ARG A 36 -11.30 -3.70 -4.70
C ARG A 36 -11.46 -2.20 -4.82
N ARG A 37 -11.48 -1.51 -3.68
CA ARG A 37 -11.64 -0.06 -3.71
C ARG A 37 -10.47 0.62 -4.41
N LEU A 38 -9.25 0.21 -4.08
CA LEU A 38 -8.08 0.79 -4.73
C LEU A 38 -8.07 0.49 -6.23
N SER A 39 -8.49 -0.71 -6.59
CA SER A 39 -8.52 -1.11 -7.98
C SER A 39 -9.58 -0.36 -8.78
N GLU A 40 -10.79 -0.28 -8.26
CA GLU A 40 -11.93 0.20 -9.02
C GLU A 40 -12.23 1.68 -8.83
N LYS A 41 -11.87 2.26 -7.71
CA LYS A 41 -12.27 3.61 -7.38
C LYS A 41 -11.14 4.62 -7.37
N GLU A 42 -9.94 4.21 -7.04
CA GLU A 42 -8.87 5.18 -6.79
C GLU A 42 -7.74 5.15 -7.81
N PHE A 43 -7.27 3.97 -8.18
CA PHE A 43 -6.07 3.88 -9.04
C PHE A 43 -6.31 3.20 -10.38
N PHE A 44 -7.40 2.48 -10.51
CA PHE A 44 -7.76 1.83 -11.77
C PHE A 44 -6.68 0.88 -12.26
N LEU A 45 -6.14 0.10 -11.32
CA LEU A 45 -5.16 -0.93 -11.59
C LEU A 45 -5.75 -2.26 -11.18
N THR A 46 -5.20 -3.35 -11.70
CA THR A 46 -5.69 -4.66 -11.29
C THR A 46 -5.33 -4.91 -9.83
N GLU A 47 -6.11 -5.76 -9.18
CA GLU A 47 -5.84 -6.11 -7.78
C GLU A 47 -4.49 -6.77 -7.63
N ASP A 48 -4.12 -7.64 -8.58
CA ASP A 48 -2.83 -8.31 -8.53
C ASP A 48 -1.67 -7.30 -8.58
N TYR A 49 -1.81 -6.29 -9.42
CA TYR A 49 -0.79 -5.27 -9.54
C TYR A 49 -0.70 -4.46 -8.24
N ILE A 50 -1.85 -4.16 -7.65
CA ILE A 50 -1.88 -3.42 -6.39
C ILE A 50 -1.22 -4.23 -5.28
N ILE A 51 -1.47 -5.54 -5.23
CA ILE A 51 -0.81 -6.40 -4.25
C ILE A 51 0.70 -6.34 -4.42
N ALA A 52 1.18 -6.40 -5.65
CA ALA A 52 2.60 -6.33 -5.92
C ALA A 52 3.19 -5.00 -5.44
N ILE A 53 2.47 -3.91 -5.67
CA ILE A 53 2.91 -2.60 -5.21
C ILE A 53 2.99 -2.55 -3.69
N ILE A 54 1.96 -3.06 -3.03
CA ILE A 54 1.92 -3.05 -1.57
C ILE A 54 3.08 -3.84 -1.00
N LYS A 55 3.35 -5.01 -1.54
CA LYS A 55 4.46 -5.83 -1.06
C LYS A 55 5.80 -5.12 -1.26
N LYS A 56 5.97 -4.49 -2.41
CA LYS A 56 7.19 -3.77 -2.71
C LYS A 56 7.40 -2.60 -1.77
N GLU A 57 6.39 -1.79 -1.58
CA GLU A 57 6.50 -0.62 -0.72
C GLU A 57 6.69 -0.99 0.74
N LYS A 58 6.05 -2.04 1.16
CA LYS A 58 6.20 -2.55 2.51
C LYS A 58 7.63 -2.97 2.79
N ALA A 59 8.21 -3.75 1.89
CA ALA A 59 9.58 -4.21 2.03
C ALA A 59 10.56 -3.04 1.99
N ARG A 60 10.29 -2.07 1.13
CA ARG A 60 11.12 -0.90 1.01
C ARG A 60 11.09 -0.06 2.28
N SER A 61 9.91 0.14 2.83
CA SER A 61 9.77 0.91 4.06
C SER A 61 10.51 0.26 5.21
N GLU A 62 10.44 -1.05 5.30
CA GLU A 62 11.16 -1.79 6.34
C GLU A 62 12.67 -1.67 6.16
N ALA A 63 13.13 -1.81 4.94
CA ALA A 63 14.56 -1.76 4.65
C ALA A 63 15.16 -0.38 4.92
N GLU A 64 14.39 0.65 4.67
CA GLU A 64 14.86 2.02 4.83
C GLU A 64 14.62 2.57 6.23
N GLY A 65 13.99 1.79 7.07
CA GLY A 65 13.64 2.28 8.41
C GLY A 65 12.65 3.41 8.40
N LEU A 66 11.88 3.54 7.31
CA LEU A 66 10.94 4.62 7.17
C LEU A 66 9.61 4.24 7.79
N ASP A 67 9.17 5.05 8.50
CA ASP A 67 7.94 5.71 8.76
C ASP A 67 6.64 5.00 8.94
N ILE A 68 6.54 3.71 8.90
CA ILE A 68 5.33 3.08 9.38
C ILE A 68 5.57 2.87 10.86
N PRO A 69 4.79 3.51 11.74
CA PRO A 69 4.96 3.25 13.17
C PRO A 69 4.92 1.76 13.38
N ARG A 70 5.91 1.26 14.09
CA ARG A 70 6.05 -0.18 14.29
C ARG A 70 4.78 -0.80 14.84
N GLN A 71 4.17 -0.10 15.75
CA GLN A 71 2.95 -0.57 16.38
C GLN A 71 1.81 -0.71 15.39
N ARG A 72 1.67 0.27 14.49
CA ARG A 72 0.65 0.23 13.47
C ARG A 72 0.89 -0.95 12.52
N TYR A 73 2.15 -1.17 12.18
CA TYR A 73 2.53 -2.26 11.30
C TYR A 73 2.19 -3.61 11.93
N LEU A 74 2.50 -3.76 13.21
CA LEU A 74 2.20 -5.01 13.91
C LEU A 74 0.70 -5.25 13.99
N ASN A 75 -0.06 -4.23 14.29
CA ASN A 75 -1.51 -4.36 14.34
C ASN A 75 -2.06 -4.79 12.99
N PHE A 76 -1.52 -4.22 11.93
CA PHE A 76 -1.92 -4.56 10.59
C PHE A 76 -1.65 -6.04 10.31
N ARG A 77 -0.46 -6.53 10.65
CA ARG A 77 -0.12 -7.93 10.44
C ARG A 77 -1.02 -8.86 11.23
N LEU A 78 -1.24 -8.56 12.48
CA LEU A 78 -2.11 -9.40 13.32
C LEU A 78 -3.52 -9.46 12.76
N ARG A 79 -3.98 -8.37 12.19
CA ARG A 79 -5.35 -8.30 11.69
C ARG A 79 -5.55 -9.13 10.43
N TYR A 80 -4.57 -9.17 9.55
CA TYR A 80 -4.74 -9.74 8.22
C TYR A 80 -3.94 -11.01 7.96
N TYR A 81 -3.01 -11.35 8.81
CA TYR A 81 -2.13 -12.49 8.57
C TYR A 81 -2.12 -13.50 9.71
N ARG A 82 -3.18 -13.52 10.41
CA ARG A 82 -3.29 -14.49 11.47
C ARG A 82 -3.31 -15.90 10.95
#